data_2731b0a71e28d1a891e3ca32dbe028a1
#
_entry.id   2731b0a71e28d1a891e3ca32dbe028a1
#
_cell.length_a   1.000
_cell.length_b   1.000
_cell.length_c   1.000
_cell.angle_alpha   90.00
_cell.angle_beta   90.00
_cell.angle_gamma   90.00
#
_symmetry.space_group_name_H-M   'P 1'
#
loop_
_entity.id
_entity.type
_entity.pdbx_description
1 polymer ?
#
loop_
_entity_poly.entity_id
_entity_poly.type
_entity_poly.pdbx_seq_one_letter_code
_entity_poly.pdbx_strand_id
1 'polypeptide(L)'
;MKAILVGENQALSWSEVENPVIKSEEVLVEIHYAALNRADLMQRAGDYPPPPGCPEWMGLEVSGVIVEIGEEAKAKSNYKIGDKVCALLGGGGYAEYVAVKYDMLMPIPENCSMIEAAAMPEAFATAYLNLFIEGKIEKGNTLLMNAGASGLASVVIPMAKAFGIRVIATIIDENKRKAVEKLGADIVVNTLNEDIVEVLKKQLEEGHSVDVAIDCLGGEIMGKCIHYLTHGARWIMIAALAGQKTEIDLKNIYVRNVRIIGSTLRSRTPEVKAQILASLVRDVWAKVSTGEVKPTIDTVLPITEAEAAHALLAENKSCGKVVLKVR
;
A
#
# COMPACT_ATOMS: atom_id res chain seq x y z
N MET A 1 -26.73 9.41 -1.04
CA MET A 1 -25.69 9.17 -0.04
C MET A 1 -24.74 10.35 0.07
N LYS A 2 -23.82 10.31 1.04
CA LYS A 2 -22.77 11.33 1.12
C LYS A 2 -21.41 10.79 0.74
N ALA A 3 -20.56 11.68 0.18
CA ALA A 3 -19.16 11.41 -0.15
C ALA A 3 -18.29 12.65 0.09
N ILE A 4 -16.98 12.47 0.21
CA ILE A 4 -16.01 13.58 0.25
C ILE A 4 -15.74 14.03 -1.18
N LEU A 5 -16.15 15.24 -1.49
CA LEU A 5 -15.86 15.91 -2.77
C LEU A 5 -14.70 16.89 -2.62
N VAL A 6 -13.94 17.04 -3.70
CA VAL A 6 -12.89 18.05 -3.83
C VAL A 6 -13.52 19.29 -4.49
N GLY A 7 -13.64 20.37 -3.73
CA GLY A 7 -14.18 21.63 -4.21
C GLY A 7 -13.13 22.57 -4.77
N GLU A 8 -13.52 23.83 -4.98
CA GLU A 8 -12.61 24.91 -5.34
C GLU A 8 -11.47 25.01 -4.29
N ASN A 9 -10.28 25.39 -4.73
CA ASN A 9 -9.08 25.43 -3.89
C ASN A 9 -8.72 24.10 -3.21
N GLN A 10 -9.16 22.97 -3.78
CA GLN A 10 -8.90 21.61 -3.27
C GLN A 10 -9.47 21.35 -1.86
N ALA A 11 -10.44 22.15 -1.37
CA ALA A 11 -11.11 21.92 -0.10
C ALA A 11 -11.94 20.63 -0.13
N LEU A 12 -11.92 19.86 0.95
CA LEU A 12 -12.70 18.63 1.10
C LEU A 12 -14.03 18.92 1.79
N SER A 13 -15.12 18.41 1.22
CA SER A 13 -16.47 18.59 1.76
C SER A 13 -17.25 17.28 1.79
N TRP A 14 -17.93 17.00 2.90
CA TRP A 14 -18.85 15.88 3.06
C TRP A 14 -20.21 16.25 2.47
N SER A 15 -20.45 15.89 1.21
CA SER A 15 -21.54 16.39 0.37
C SER A 15 -22.44 15.26 -0.15
N GLU A 16 -23.68 15.61 -0.47
CA GLU A 16 -24.64 14.68 -1.08
C GLU A 16 -24.28 14.36 -2.52
N VAL A 17 -24.34 13.07 -2.87
CA VAL A 17 -24.13 12.51 -4.19
C VAL A 17 -25.19 11.44 -4.46
N GLU A 18 -25.37 11.04 -5.70
CA GLU A 18 -26.25 9.93 -6.06
C GLU A 18 -25.76 8.61 -5.44
N ASN A 19 -26.72 7.74 -5.09
CA ASN A 19 -26.37 6.40 -4.63
C ASN A 19 -25.79 5.59 -5.81
N PRO A 20 -24.76 4.77 -5.59
CA PRO A 20 -24.25 3.88 -6.62
C PRO A 20 -25.29 2.81 -6.97
N VAL A 21 -25.41 2.51 -8.26
CA VAL A 21 -26.22 1.41 -8.78
C VAL A 21 -25.27 0.29 -9.18
N ILE A 22 -25.46 -0.90 -8.61
CA ILE A 22 -24.59 -2.04 -8.90
C ILE A 22 -24.90 -2.65 -10.27
N LYS A 23 -23.84 -3.18 -10.93
CA LYS A 23 -23.95 -4.05 -12.09
C LYS A 23 -24.07 -5.50 -11.67
N SER A 24 -24.33 -6.39 -12.63
CA SER A 24 -24.50 -7.82 -12.36
C SER A 24 -23.30 -8.47 -11.64
N GLU A 25 -22.08 -8.03 -11.97
CA GLU A 25 -20.82 -8.51 -11.40
C GLU A 25 -20.38 -7.77 -10.12
N GLU A 26 -21.19 -6.82 -9.64
CA GLU A 26 -20.83 -5.96 -8.51
C GLU A 26 -21.64 -6.29 -7.24
N VAL A 27 -21.12 -5.85 -6.14
CA VAL A 27 -21.81 -5.80 -4.83
C VAL A 27 -21.86 -4.37 -4.34
N LEU A 28 -22.86 -4.03 -3.55
CA LEU A 28 -22.92 -2.77 -2.81
C LEU A 28 -22.40 -2.99 -1.40
N VAL A 29 -21.35 -2.28 -1.06
CA VAL A 29 -20.77 -2.30 0.29
C VAL A 29 -21.16 -1.02 1.01
N GLU A 30 -21.80 -1.17 2.17
CA GLU A 30 -21.97 -0.11 3.16
C GLU A 30 -20.63 0.09 3.88
N ILE A 31 -20.01 1.26 3.70
CA ILE A 31 -18.67 1.54 4.19
C ILE A 31 -18.72 1.90 5.67
N HIS A 32 -17.92 1.22 6.48
CA HIS A 32 -17.71 1.55 7.88
C HIS A 32 -16.42 2.34 8.08
N TYR A 33 -15.35 1.95 7.39
CA TYR A 33 -14.05 2.60 7.46
C TYR A 33 -13.40 2.68 6.07
N ALA A 34 -12.65 3.76 5.82
CA ALA A 34 -11.82 3.95 4.64
C ALA A 34 -10.41 4.35 5.08
N ALA A 35 -9.36 3.78 4.48
CA ALA A 35 -8.00 4.16 4.85
C ALA A 35 -7.34 5.04 3.79
N LEU A 36 -6.50 5.97 4.26
CA LEU A 36 -5.79 6.92 3.43
C LEU A 36 -4.57 6.29 2.76
N ASN A 37 -4.31 6.78 1.56
CA ASN A 37 -3.11 6.48 0.79
C ASN A 37 -2.49 7.77 0.22
N ARG A 38 -1.19 7.77 -0.05
CA ARG A 38 -0.50 8.92 -0.67
C ARG A 38 -1.14 9.31 -2.01
N ALA A 39 -1.69 8.33 -2.73
CA ALA A 39 -2.41 8.53 -3.98
C ALA A 39 -3.66 9.41 -3.84
N ASP A 40 -4.30 9.44 -2.65
CA ASP A 40 -5.45 10.31 -2.40
C ASP A 40 -5.03 11.78 -2.38
N LEU A 41 -3.85 12.10 -1.82
CA LEU A 41 -3.27 13.45 -1.87
C LEU A 41 -2.98 13.87 -3.32
N MET A 42 -2.44 12.96 -4.12
CA MET A 42 -2.14 13.21 -5.54
C MET A 42 -3.44 13.37 -6.36
N GLN A 43 -4.47 12.57 -6.08
CA GLN A 43 -5.78 12.70 -6.71
C GLN A 43 -6.42 14.04 -6.35
N ARG A 44 -6.38 14.44 -5.08
CA ARG A 44 -6.85 15.76 -4.61
C ARG A 44 -6.15 16.91 -5.32
N ALA A 45 -4.83 16.78 -5.58
CA ALA A 45 -4.05 17.77 -6.32
C ALA A 45 -4.32 17.78 -7.84
N GLY A 46 -5.03 16.76 -8.38
CA GLY A 46 -5.28 16.61 -9.81
C GLY A 46 -4.19 15.85 -10.57
N ASP A 47 -3.14 15.40 -9.87
CA ASP A 47 -1.97 14.74 -10.50
C ASP A 47 -2.17 13.23 -10.72
N TYR A 48 -3.22 12.64 -10.14
CA TYR A 48 -3.47 11.20 -10.21
C TYR A 48 -4.97 10.88 -10.32
N PRO A 49 -5.59 11.12 -11.49
CA PRO A 49 -7.03 10.95 -11.68
C PRO A 49 -7.48 9.49 -11.48
N PRO A 50 -8.76 9.26 -11.10
CA PRO A 50 -9.31 7.92 -10.98
C PRO A 50 -9.32 7.21 -12.35
N PRO A 51 -9.20 5.86 -12.36
CA PRO A 51 -9.37 5.08 -13.57
C PRO A 51 -10.77 5.29 -14.19
N PRO A 52 -10.91 5.13 -15.51
CA PRO A 52 -12.21 5.23 -16.16
C PRO A 52 -13.26 4.31 -15.53
N GLY A 53 -14.45 4.84 -15.26
CA GLY A 53 -15.57 4.11 -14.64
C GLY A 53 -15.55 4.05 -13.13
N CYS A 54 -14.52 4.59 -12.48
CA CYS A 54 -14.52 4.78 -11.03
C CYS A 54 -15.13 6.14 -10.65
N PRO A 55 -15.69 6.27 -9.43
CA PRO A 55 -16.12 7.57 -8.91
C PRO A 55 -14.98 8.59 -8.88
N GLU A 56 -15.33 9.87 -9.04
CA GLU A 56 -14.34 10.96 -9.02
C GLU A 56 -13.77 11.23 -7.62
N TRP A 57 -14.54 10.91 -6.56
CA TRP A 57 -14.05 11.08 -5.20
C TRP A 57 -13.06 9.98 -4.81
N MET A 58 -12.21 10.31 -3.86
CA MET A 58 -11.07 9.51 -3.41
C MET A 58 -11.48 8.25 -2.64
N GLY A 59 -10.46 7.52 -2.20
CA GLY A 59 -10.55 6.32 -1.35
C GLY A 59 -10.29 5.05 -2.15
N LEU A 60 -9.13 4.43 -1.90
CA LEU A 60 -8.67 3.24 -2.62
C LEU A 60 -8.93 1.94 -1.88
N GLU A 61 -9.32 2.02 -0.63
CA GLU A 61 -9.56 0.85 0.21
C GLU A 61 -10.57 1.15 1.32
N VAL A 62 -11.40 0.16 1.61
CA VAL A 62 -12.45 0.26 2.61
C VAL A 62 -12.65 -1.07 3.34
N SER A 63 -13.34 -1.00 4.50
CA SER A 63 -14.04 -2.13 5.08
C SER A 63 -15.50 -1.77 5.33
N GLY A 64 -16.37 -2.77 5.22
CA GLY A 64 -17.80 -2.55 5.35
C GLY A 64 -18.61 -3.84 5.35
N VAL A 65 -19.89 -3.69 5.12
CA VAL A 65 -20.86 -4.79 5.08
C VAL A 65 -21.54 -4.83 3.72
N ILE A 66 -21.66 -6.00 3.14
CA ILE A 66 -22.39 -6.19 1.87
C ILE A 66 -23.90 -6.00 2.13
N VAL A 67 -24.52 -5.08 1.39
CA VAL A 67 -25.96 -4.76 1.49
C VAL A 67 -26.75 -5.14 0.25
N GLU A 68 -26.08 -5.31 -0.91
CA GLU A 68 -26.71 -5.78 -2.15
C GLU A 68 -25.69 -6.59 -2.97
N ILE A 69 -26.15 -7.58 -3.74
CA ILE A 69 -25.29 -8.45 -4.58
C ILE A 69 -25.94 -8.62 -5.93
N GLY A 70 -25.21 -8.33 -7.01
CA GLY A 70 -25.65 -8.58 -8.39
C GLY A 70 -25.70 -10.08 -8.71
N GLU A 71 -26.50 -10.46 -9.69
CA GLU A 71 -26.80 -11.87 -10.01
C GLU A 71 -25.53 -12.65 -10.43
N GLU A 72 -24.63 -12.04 -11.20
CA GLU A 72 -23.38 -12.68 -11.59
C GLU A 72 -22.42 -12.81 -10.40
N ALA A 73 -22.33 -11.77 -9.57
CA ALA A 73 -21.53 -11.79 -8.35
C ALA A 73 -22.01 -12.90 -7.40
N LYS A 74 -23.33 -13.07 -7.24
CA LYS A 74 -23.94 -14.14 -6.45
C LYS A 74 -23.65 -15.55 -7.00
N ALA A 75 -23.62 -15.70 -8.32
CA ALA A 75 -23.33 -16.96 -8.96
C ALA A 75 -21.84 -17.37 -8.91
N LYS A 76 -20.93 -16.37 -8.88
CA LYS A 76 -19.47 -16.58 -8.99
C LYS A 76 -18.73 -16.45 -7.66
N SER A 77 -19.38 -16.02 -6.59
CA SER A 77 -18.77 -15.88 -5.28
C SER A 77 -19.59 -16.57 -4.19
N ASN A 78 -18.98 -16.73 -3.01
CA ASN A 78 -19.66 -17.26 -1.82
C ASN A 78 -20.18 -16.15 -0.90
N TYR A 79 -20.06 -14.87 -1.31
CA TYR A 79 -20.49 -13.73 -0.50
C TYR A 79 -22.00 -13.66 -0.35
N LYS A 80 -22.43 -13.16 0.82
CA LYS A 80 -23.84 -12.99 1.19
C LYS A 80 -24.07 -11.57 1.71
N ILE A 81 -25.32 -11.10 1.61
CA ILE A 81 -25.75 -9.88 2.30
C ILE A 81 -25.49 -10.05 3.80
N GLY A 82 -24.88 -9.03 4.42
CA GLY A 82 -24.47 -9.05 5.81
C GLY A 82 -23.01 -9.47 6.05
N ASP A 83 -22.32 -10.01 5.04
CA ASP A 83 -20.92 -10.36 5.18
C ASP A 83 -20.05 -9.11 5.38
N LYS A 84 -19.13 -9.22 6.34
CA LYS A 84 -18.10 -8.21 6.59
C LYS A 84 -16.92 -8.44 5.66
N VAL A 85 -16.54 -7.40 4.91
CA VAL A 85 -15.51 -7.49 3.88
C VAL A 85 -14.59 -6.27 3.92
N CYS A 86 -13.42 -6.41 3.32
CA CYS A 86 -12.62 -5.29 2.87
C CYS A 86 -12.47 -5.32 1.35
N ALA A 87 -12.26 -4.16 0.73
CA ALA A 87 -12.27 -4.03 -0.72
C ALA A 87 -11.14 -3.14 -1.24
N LEU A 88 -10.52 -3.57 -2.34
CA LEU A 88 -9.61 -2.75 -3.14
C LEU A 88 -10.42 -1.98 -4.18
N LEU A 89 -10.22 -0.66 -4.24
CA LEU A 89 -10.96 0.25 -5.08
C LEU A 89 -10.07 1.00 -6.08
N GLY A 90 -10.65 1.46 -7.17
CA GLY A 90 -10.03 2.45 -8.07
C GLY A 90 -10.28 3.89 -7.63
N GLY A 91 -11.21 4.11 -6.73
CA GLY A 91 -11.72 5.36 -6.18
C GLY A 91 -13.06 5.08 -5.50
N GLY A 92 -13.66 6.09 -4.86
CA GLY A 92 -15.00 5.98 -4.31
C GLY A 92 -15.10 5.58 -2.83
N GLY A 93 -13.99 5.28 -2.17
CA GLY A 93 -14.01 4.80 -0.79
C GLY A 93 -14.34 5.87 0.27
N TYR A 94 -14.23 7.14 -0.05
CA TYR A 94 -14.59 8.22 0.89
C TYR A 94 -16.08 8.57 0.77
N ALA A 95 -16.93 7.59 1.00
CA ALA A 95 -18.38 7.68 0.87
C ALA A 95 -19.10 6.74 1.84
N GLU A 96 -20.43 6.84 1.90
CA GLU A 96 -21.24 5.91 2.71
C GLU A 96 -21.39 4.53 2.07
N TYR A 97 -21.38 4.45 0.73
CA TYR A 97 -21.52 3.22 -0.03
C TYR A 97 -20.59 3.21 -1.25
N VAL A 98 -20.18 2.02 -1.67
CA VAL A 98 -19.45 1.81 -2.92
C VAL A 98 -19.93 0.57 -3.64
N ALA A 99 -20.13 0.69 -4.97
CA ALA A 99 -20.29 -0.45 -5.87
C ALA A 99 -18.90 -0.97 -6.27
N VAL A 100 -18.66 -2.27 -6.10
CA VAL A 100 -17.35 -2.86 -6.36
C VAL A 100 -17.53 -4.27 -6.93
N LYS A 101 -16.68 -4.67 -7.88
CA LYS A 101 -16.68 -6.03 -8.40
C LYS A 101 -16.40 -7.04 -7.28
N TYR A 102 -17.13 -8.17 -7.30
CA TYR A 102 -17.02 -9.21 -6.26
C TYR A 102 -15.59 -9.75 -6.07
N ASP A 103 -14.76 -9.75 -7.13
CA ASP A 103 -13.38 -10.23 -7.13
C ASP A 103 -12.36 -9.21 -6.61
N MET A 104 -12.81 -7.97 -6.32
CA MET A 104 -12.04 -6.96 -5.58
C MET A 104 -12.28 -7.02 -4.07
N LEU A 105 -13.17 -7.89 -3.61
CA LEU A 105 -13.43 -8.12 -2.18
C LEU A 105 -12.46 -9.14 -1.60
N MET A 106 -12.17 -8.97 -0.33
CA MET A 106 -11.47 -9.96 0.49
C MET A 106 -12.25 -10.19 1.79
N PRO A 107 -12.32 -11.43 2.29
CA PRO A 107 -12.88 -11.68 3.62
C PRO A 107 -12.00 -11.00 4.67
N ILE A 108 -12.58 -10.51 5.75
CA ILE A 108 -11.81 -10.00 6.89
C ILE A 108 -11.14 -11.18 7.58
N PRO A 109 -9.80 -11.16 7.79
CA PRO A 109 -9.12 -12.23 8.51
C PRO A 109 -9.66 -12.40 9.94
N GLU A 110 -9.64 -13.62 10.46
CA GLU A 110 -9.95 -13.86 11.87
C GLU A 110 -9.05 -13.00 12.77
N ASN A 111 -9.61 -12.49 13.86
CA ASN A 111 -8.95 -11.60 14.81
C ASN A 111 -8.57 -10.21 14.28
N CYS A 112 -9.06 -9.81 13.10
CA CYS A 112 -8.96 -8.43 12.60
C CYS A 112 -10.24 -7.65 12.86
N SER A 113 -10.08 -6.43 13.35
CA SER A 113 -11.18 -5.47 13.44
C SER A 113 -11.52 -4.88 12.06
N MET A 114 -12.71 -4.28 11.94
CA MET A 114 -13.09 -3.53 10.73
C MET A 114 -12.14 -2.37 10.43
N ILE A 115 -11.57 -1.74 11.47
CA ILE A 115 -10.58 -0.66 11.32
C ILE A 115 -9.31 -1.20 10.66
N GLU A 116 -8.77 -2.30 11.18
CA GLU A 116 -7.59 -2.95 10.60
C GLU A 116 -7.86 -3.42 9.17
N ALA A 117 -9.03 -4.02 8.93
CA ALA A 117 -9.44 -4.50 7.62
C ALA A 117 -9.53 -3.39 6.57
N ALA A 118 -9.93 -2.17 6.94
CA ALA A 118 -9.97 -1.02 6.02
C ALA A 118 -8.57 -0.61 5.53
N ALA A 119 -7.53 -0.88 6.30
CA ALA A 119 -6.14 -0.49 6.03
C ALA A 119 -5.33 -1.58 5.29
N MET A 120 -6.00 -2.65 4.85
CA MET A 120 -5.33 -3.81 4.24
C MET A 120 -5.32 -3.80 2.70
N PRO A 121 -6.42 -3.55 1.99
CA PRO A 121 -6.53 -3.86 0.57
C PRO A 121 -5.44 -3.25 -0.29
N GLU A 122 -5.23 -1.94 -0.24
CA GLU A 122 -4.24 -1.24 -1.06
C GLU A 122 -2.81 -1.53 -0.59
N ALA A 123 -2.56 -1.42 0.71
CA ALA A 123 -1.21 -1.58 1.26
C ALA A 123 -0.70 -3.02 1.15
N PHE A 124 -1.55 -4.02 1.44
CA PHE A 124 -1.20 -5.44 1.35
C PHE A 124 -1.07 -5.91 -0.10
N ALA A 125 -1.98 -5.48 -1.00
CA ALA A 125 -1.86 -5.82 -2.42
C ALA A 125 -0.61 -5.19 -3.04
N THR A 126 -0.28 -3.94 -2.69
CA THR A 126 0.95 -3.28 -3.13
C THR A 126 2.19 -3.98 -2.56
N ALA A 127 2.18 -4.36 -1.28
CA ALA A 127 3.27 -5.12 -0.68
C ALA A 127 3.47 -6.47 -1.37
N TYR A 128 2.39 -7.25 -1.55
CA TYR A 128 2.41 -8.55 -2.19
C TYR A 128 2.90 -8.48 -3.65
N LEU A 129 2.36 -7.54 -4.42
CA LEU A 129 2.79 -7.28 -5.80
C LEU A 129 4.30 -7.05 -5.87
N ASN A 130 4.81 -6.14 -5.02
CA ASN A 130 6.21 -5.71 -5.12
C ASN A 130 7.20 -6.67 -4.44
N LEU A 131 6.80 -7.42 -3.42
CA LEU A 131 7.65 -8.45 -2.83
C LEU A 131 7.72 -9.70 -3.72
N PHE A 132 6.57 -10.27 -4.08
CA PHE A 132 6.52 -11.63 -4.62
C PHE A 132 6.34 -11.68 -6.12
N ILE A 133 5.56 -10.79 -6.73
CA ILE A 133 5.31 -10.81 -8.18
C ILE A 133 6.42 -10.10 -8.95
N GLU A 134 6.67 -8.83 -8.63
CA GLU A 134 7.71 -8.03 -9.29
C GLU A 134 9.10 -8.33 -8.71
N GLY A 135 9.20 -8.38 -7.38
CA GLY A 135 10.44 -8.61 -6.65
C GLY A 135 10.93 -10.05 -6.74
N LYS A 136 10.02 -11.02 -6.81
CA LYS A 136 10.35 -12.45 -6.75
C LYS A 136 11.29 -12.79 -5.60
N ILE A 137 11.03 -12.13 -4.46
CA ILE A 137 11.87 -12.26 -3.27
C ILE A 137 11.61 -13.62 -2.60
N GLU A 138 12.66 -14.24 -2.10
CA GLU A 138 12.62 -15.57 -1.51
C GLU A 138 13.17 -15.54 -0.08
N LYS A 139 12.89 -16.60 0.68
CA LYS A 139 13.44 -16.76 2.04
C LYS A 139 14.98 -16.68 2.01
N GLY A 140 15.53 -15.89 2.94
CA GLY A 140 16.97 -15.66 3.05
C GLY A 140 17.48 -14.47 2.24
N ASN A 141 16.68 -13.92 1.32
CA ASN A 141 17.02 -12.69 0.62
C ASN A 141 17.02 -11.47 1.55
N THR A 142 17.64 -10.39 1.08
CA THR A 142 17.66 -9.08 1.74
C THR A 142 16.84 -8.07 0.94
N LEU A 143 15.88 -7.43 1.64
CA LEU A 143 15.06 -6.33 1.14
C LEU A 143 15.63 -4.99 1.61
N LEU A 144 15.79 -4.03 0.70
CA LEU A 144 15.88 -2.61 1.03
C LEU A 144 14.50 -1.96 0.90
N MET A 145 13.96 -1.45 2.00
CA MET A 145 12.69 -0.72 2.03
C MET A 145 12.94 0.76 2.28
N ASN A 146 12.79 1.58 1.24
CA ASN A 146 12.86 3.03 1.37
C ASN A 146 11.60 3.60 2.04
N ALA A 147 11.74 4.69 2.80
CA ALA A 147 10.70 5.29 3.62
C ALA A 147 10.06 4.28 4.62
N GLY A 148 10.89 3.65 5.44
CA GLY A 148 10.53 2.57 6.37
C GLY A 148 9.45 2.90 7.41
N ALA A 149 9.15 4.18 7.65
CA ALA A 149 8.09 4.62 8.54
C ALA A 149 6.75 4.92 7.82
N SER A 150 6.65 4.66 6.51
CA SER A 150 5.44 4.88 5.72
C SER A 150 4.35 3.84 6.02
N GLY A 151 3.10 4.17 5.66
CA GLY A 151 1.99 3.24 5.75
C GLY A 151 2.21 1.95 4.94
N LEU A 152 2.88 2.02 3.78
CA LEU A 152 3.25 0.84 3.00
C LEU A 152 4.32 0.02 3.72
N ALA A 153 5.38 0.66 4.22
CA ALA A 153 6.46 -0.03 4.92
C ALA A 153 5.97 -0.74 6.19
N SER A 154 4.94 -0.19 6.87
CA SER A 154 4.32 -0.82 8.04
C SER A 154 3.65 -2.17 7.73
N VAL A 155 3.47 -2.48 6.44
CA VAL A 155 2.97 -3.77 5.93
C VAL A 155 4.08 -4.58 5.26
N VAL A 156 4.92 -3.95 4.44
CA VAL A 156 6.02 -4.61 3.72
C VAL A 156 7.01 -5.24 4.69
N ILE A 157 7.42 -4.53 5.73
CA ILE A 157 8.42 -5.02 6.69
C ILE A 157 7.94 -6.28 7.42
N PRO A 158 6.80 -6.29 8.14
CA PRO A 158 6.34 -7.50 8.82
C PRO A 158 5.99 -8.62 7.84
N MET A 159 5.47 -8.31 6.64
CA MET A 159 5.22 -9.32 5.61
C MET A 159 6.53 -9.97 5.16
N ALA A 160 7.57 -9.20 4.85
CA ALA A 160 8.89 -9.73 4.51
C ALA A 160 9.46 -10.61 5.63
N LYS A 161 9.37 -10.15 6.88
CA LYS A 161 9.84 -10.93 8.05
C LYS A 161 9.10 -12.25 8.22
N ALA A 162 7.78 -12.27 8.04
CA ALA A 162 6.95 -13.49 8.12
C ALA A 162 7.30 -14.53 7.05
N PHE A 163 7.99 -14.12 5.97
CA PHE A 163 8.52 -15.01 4.93
C PHE A 163 10.04 -15.26 5.05
N GLY A 164 10.65 -14.86 6.14
CA GLY A 164 12.07 -15.11 6.43
C GLY A 164 13.05 -14.27 5.61
N ILE A 165 12.64 -13.06 5.24
CA ILE A 165 13.42 -12.08 4.49
C ILE A 165 14.09 -11.12 5.47
N ARG A 166 15.37 -10.80 5.24
CA ARG A 166 16.10 -9.77 5.97
C ARG A 166 15.69 -8.39 5.46
N VAL A 167 15.54 -7.41 6.34
CA VAL A 167 15.05 -6.07 5.96
C VAL A 167 15.99 -4.97 6.42
N ILE A 168 16.45 -4.16 5.47
CA ILE A 168 17.10 -2.87 5.70
C ILE A 168 16.07 -1.79 5.38
N ALA A 169 15.77 -0.90 6.33
CA ALA A 169 14.79 0.17 6.14
C ALA A 169 15.44 1.55 6.27
N THR A 170 15.06 2.50 5.42
CA THR A 170 15.54 3.89 5.52
C THR A 170 14.49 4.80 6.16
N ILE A 171 14.94 5.73 6.99
CA ILE A 171 14.12 6.77 7.61
C ILE A 171 14.81 8.14 7.47
N ILE A 172 14.06 9.21 7.77
CA ILE A 172 14.58 10.60 7.86
C ILE A 172 14.25 11.25 9.21
N ASP A 173 13.58 10.52 10.11
CA ASP A 173 13.19 11.01 11.44
C ASP A 173 13.59 9.98 12.49
N GLU A 174 14.54 10.34 13.33
CA GLU A 174 15.10 9.45 14.35
C GLU A 174 14.05 8.99 15.37
N ASN A 175 13.05 9.82 15.65
CA ASN A 175 11.96 9.47 16.57
C ASN A 175 11.15 8.24 16.09
N LYS A 176 11.18 7.93 14.79
CA LYS A 176 10.49 6.79 14.17
C LYS A 176 11.31 5.50 14.14
N ARG A 177 12.62 5.56 14.47
CA ARG A 177 13.53 4.39 14.45
C ARG A 177 12.96 3.21 15.24
N LYS A 178 12.61 3.44 16.50
CA LYS A 178 12.06 2.37 17.37
C LYS A 178 10.78 1.74 16.83
N ALA A 179 9.93 2.53 16.18
CA ALA A 179 8.70 2.02 15.58
C ALA A 179 9.02 1.10 14.38
N VAL A 180 10.00 1.49 13.54
CA VAL A 180 10.42 0.69 12.37
C VAL A 180 11.16 -0.59 12.81
N GLU A 181 12.00 -0.52 13.85
CA GLU A 181 12.62 -1.71 14.46
C GLU A 181 11.57 -2.68 15.01
N LYS A 182 10.52 -2.15 15.67
CA LYS A 182 9.41 -2.95 16.18
C LYS A 182 8.59 -3.65 15.07
N LEU A 183 8.56 -3.09 13.86
CA LEU A 183 7.98 -3.76 12.68
C LEU A 183 8.80 -4.98 12.24
N GLY A 184 10.04 -5.11 12.69
CA GLY A 184 10.93 -6.23 12.39
C GLY A 184 12.08 -5.89 11.44
N ALA A 185 12.35 -4.62 11.11
CA ALA A 185 13.53 -4.26 10.33
C ALA A 185 14.81 -4.69 11.06
N ASP A 186 15.70 -5.40 10.36
CA ASP A 186 16.98 -5.87 10.92
C ASP A 186 18.00 -4.73 11.02
N ILE A 187 17.92 -3.77 10.11
CA ILE A 187 18.74 -2.54 10.10
C ILE A 187 17.83 -1.37 9.75
N VAL A 188 17.94 -0.30 10.53
CA VAL A 188 17.26 0.97 10.25
C VAL A 188 18.34 2.05 10.07
N VAL A 189 18.30 2.74 8.92
CA VAL A 189 19.27 3.77 8.54
C VAL A 189 18.58 5.12 8.45
N ASN A 190 19.00 6.08 9.26
CA ASN A 190 18.55 7.46 9.15
C ASN A 190 19.40 8.20 8.13
N THR A 191 18.90 8.34 6.92
CA THR A 191 19.66 8.91 5.78
C THR A 191 20.00 10.40 5.90
N LEU A 192 19.52 11.10 6.93
CA LEU A 192 19.98 12.44 7.26
C LEU A 192 21.29 12.45 8.05
N ASN A 193 21.56 11.39 8.81
CA ASN A 193 22.69 11.35 9.76
C ASN A 193 23.65 10.18 9.48
N GLU A 194 23.23 9.19 8.69
CA GLU A 194 23.97 7.96 8.42
C GLU A 194 24.12 7.76 6.91
N ASP A 195 25.28 7.27 6.49
CA ASP A 195 25.51 6.97 5.06
C ASP A 195 24.97 5.57 4.72
N ILE A 196 23.87 5.53 4.00
CA ILE A 196 23.26 4.29 3.51
C ILE A 196 24.23 3.48 2.63
N VAL A 197 25.12 4.15 1.89
CA VAL A 197 26.10 3.50 1.01
C VAL A 197 27.10 2.69 1.82
N GLU A 198 27.60 3.24 2.93
CA GLU A 198 28.52 2.52 3.81
C GLU A 198 27.84 1.31 4.48
N VAL A 199 26.56 1.44 4.85
CA VAL A 199 25.77 0.31 5.36
C VAL A 199 25.65 -0.78 4.30
N LEU A 200 25.30 -0.44 3.05
CA LEU A 200 25.14 -1.41 1.96
C LEU A 200 26.47 -2.08 1.58
N LYS A 201 27.59 -1.36 1.60
CA LYS A 201 28.95 -1.93 1.40
C LYS A 201 29.25 -2.98 2.46
N LYS A 202 29.02 -2.65 3.73
CA LYS A 202 29.22 -3.57 4.84
C LYS A 202 28.35 -4.82 4.69
N GLN A 203 27.07 -4.66 4.34
CA GLN A 203 26.18 -5.79 4.12
C GLN A 203 26.62 -6.67 2.93
N LEU A 204 27.16 -6.07 1.87
CA LEU A 204 27.75 -6.80 0.75
C LEU A 204 28.96 -7.65 1.19
N GLU A 205 29.87 -7.08 2.00
CA GLU A 205 31.05 -7.77 2.56
C GLU A 205 30.66 -8.91 3.48
N GLU A 206 29.59 -8.76 4.26
CA GLU A 206 29.04 -9.78 5.17
C GLU A 206 28.21 -10.86 4.47
N GLY A 207 28.04 -10.79 3.15
CA GLY A 207 27.24 -11.73 2.37
C GLY A 207 25.73 -11.53 2.45
N HIS A 208 25.29 -10.35 2.87
CA HIS A 208 23.88 -9.94 3.02
C HIS A 208 23.52 -8.81 2.07
N SER A 209 24.03 -8.83 0.84
CA SER A 209 23.73 -7.82 -0.18
C SER A 209 22.23 -7.81 -0.51
N VAL A 210 21.74 -6.63 -0.93
CA VAL A 210 20.33 -6.42 -1.23
C VAL A 210 19.94 -7.12 -2.53
N ASP A 211 18.92 -7.98 -2.46
CA ASP A 211 18.33 -8.71 -3.60
C ASP A 211 17.17 -7.94 -4.23
N VAL A 212 16.37 -7.27 -3.40
CA VAL A 212 15.23 -6.47 -3.84
C VAL A 212 15.22 -5.13 -3.12
N ALA A 213 14.98 -4.06 -3.85
CA ALA A 213 14.68 -2.74 -3.29
C ALA A 213 13.25 -2.33 -3.67
N ILE A 214 12.44 -1.92 -2.69
CA ILE A 214 11.15 -1.27 -2.91
C ILE A 214 11.33 0.22 -2.61
N ASP A 215 11.13 1.03 -3.63
CA ASP A 215 11.49 2.44 -3.61
C ASP A 215 10.30 3.34 -4.00
N CYS A 216 9.93 4.22 -3.08
CA CYS A 216 8.97 5.30 -3.33
C CYS A 216 9.64 6.69 -3.37
N LEU A 217 10.95 6.78 -3.18
CA LEU A 217 11.71 8.03 -3.09
C LEU A 217 12.31 8.44 -4.42
N GLY A 218 12.96 7.50 -5.12
CA GLY A 218 13.71 7.82 -6.33
C GLY A 218 14.91 8.73 -6.06
N GLY A 219 15.19 9.65 -7.00
CA GLY A 219 16.22 10.67 -6.85
C GLY A 219 17.61 10.11 -6.57
N GLU A 220 18.44 10.89 -5.88
CA GLU A 220 19.84 10.53 -5.62
C GLU A 220 20.02 9.24 -4.84
N ILE A 221 19.10 8.89 -3.93
CA ILE A 221 19.24 7.68 -3.10
C ILE A 221 19.23 6.42 -3.97
N MET A 222 18.40 6.38 -5.02
CA MET A 222 18.41 5.30 -5.99
C MET A 222 19.77 5.17 -6.68
N GLY A 223 20.28 6.27 -7.24
CA GLY A 223 21.55 6.27 -7.96
C GLY A 223 22.74 5.84 -7.08
N LYS A 224 22.76 6.28 -5.83
CA LYS A 224 23.80 5.91 -4.85
C LYS A 224 23.74 4.45 -4.43
N CYS A 225 22.55 3.91 -4.22
CA CYS A 225 22.36 2.56 -3.66
C CYS A 225 22.40 1.44 -4.70
N ILE A 226 21.95 1.68 -5.93
CA ILE A 226 21.77 0.65 -6.96
C ILE A 226 23.06 -0.12 -7.30
N HIS A 227 24.21 0.46 -7.03
CA HIS A 227 25.52 -0.13 -7.27
C HIS A 227 25.93 -1.19 -6.25
N TYR A 228 25.25 -1.28 -5.11
CA TYR A 228 25.56 -2.20 -4.01
C TYR A 228 24.58 -3.38 -3.87
N LEU A 229 23.72 -3.56 -4.87
CA LEU A 229 22.78 -4.67 -4.93
C LEU A 229 23.47 -5.98 -5.32
N THR A 230 22.86 -7.12 -5.08
CA THR A 230 23.36 -8.42 -5.53
C THR A 230 23.27 -8.58 -7.05
N HIS A 231 23.95 -9.60 -7.62
CA HIS A 231 23.79 -9.94 -9.03
C HIS A 231 22.35 -10.42 -9.31
N GLY A 232 21.71 -9.88 -10.36
CA GLY A 232 20.33 -10.19 -10.71
C GLY A 232 19.27 -9.49 -9.88
N ALA A 233 19.68 -8.58 -8.99
CA ALA A 233 18.79 -7.83 -8.10
C ALA A 233 17.72 -7.02 -8.85
N ARG A 234 16.68 -6.64 -8.12
CA ARG A 234 15.52 -5.90 -8.63
C ARG A 234 15.33 -4.61 -7.85
N TRP A 235 15.35 -3.49 -8.53
CA TRP A 235 14.97 -2.18 -8.00
C TRP A 235 13.57 -1.84 -8.46
N ILE A 236 12.60 -1.81 -7.55
CA ILE A 236 11.19 -1.61 -7.87
C ILE A 236 10.80 -0.19 -7.49
N MET A 237 10.53 0.62 -8.52
CA MET A 237 10.06 2.00 -8.39
C MET A 237 8.54 2.01 -8.32
N ILE A 238 7.99 2.48 -7.19
CA ILE A 238 6.55 2.63 -6.99
C ILE A 238 6.12 4.11 -6.95
N ALA A 239 7.05 5.03 -6.69
CA ALA A 239 6.90 6.47 -6.75
C ALA A 239 8.29 7.14 -6.83
N ALA A 240 8.33 8.47 -6.93
CA ALA A 240 9.56 9.26 -6.98
C ALA A 240 9.42 10.55 -6.14
N LEU A 241 9.06 10.38 -4.86
CA LEU A 241 8.68 11.48 -3.96
C LEU A 241 9.83 12.41 -3.58
N ALA A 242 11.08 11.92 -3.62
CA ALA A 242 12.28 12.72 -3.32
C ALA A 242 13.01 13.21 -4.58
N GLY A 243 12.62 12.72 -5.77
CA GLY A 243 13.19 13.19 -7.03
C GLY A 243 12.89 12.28 -8.21
N GLN A 244 12.58 12.88 -9.36
CA GLN A 244 12.23 12.16 -10.59
C GLN A 244 13.44 11.81 -11.46
N LYS A 245 14.64 12.30 -11.11
CA LYS A 245 15.86 12.09 -11.88
C LYS A 245 16.97 11.53 -10.98
N THR A 246 17.78 10.64 -11.56
CA THR A 246 18.95 10.06 -10.89
C THR A 246 20.05 9.79 -11.91
N GLU A 247 21.28 9.69 -11.45
CA GLU A 247 22.42 9.25 -12.26
C GLU A 247 22.78 7.82 -11.91
N ILE A 248 22.99 6.99 -12.94
CA ILE A 248 23.33 5.58 -12.80
C ILE A 248 24.46 5.23 -13.75
N ASP A 249 25.51 4.57 -13.24
CA ASP A 249 26.52 3.95 -14.08
C ASP A 249 25.92 2.68 -14.74
N LEU A 250 25.64 2.80 -16.05
CA LEU A 250 25.03 1.71 -16.83
C LEU A 250 25.88 0.44 -16.86
N LYS A 251 27.22 0.54 -16.72
CA LYS A 251 28.10 -0.63 -16.64
C LYS A 251 27.71 -1.52 -15.45
N ASN A 252 27.43 -0.92 -14.28
CA ASN A 252 27.00 -1.67 -13.10
C ASN A 252 25.64 -2.37 -13.31
N ILE A 253 24.76 -1.79 -14.11
CA ILE A 253 23.44 -2.39 -14.41
C ILE A 253 23.62 -3.65 -15.26
N TYR A 254 24.30 -3.57 -16.42
CA TYR A 254 24.37 -4.72 -17.33
C TYR A 254 25.33 -5.82 -16.86
N VAL A 255 26.48 -5.47 -16.24
CA VAL A 255 27.44 -6.45 -15.74
C VAL A 255 26.85 -7.27 -14.58
N ARG A 256 26.00 -6.66 -13.78
CA ARG A 256 25.37 -7.29 -12.60
C ARG A 256 23.95 -7.80 -12.87
N ASN A 257 23.44 -7.64 -14.10
CA ASN A 257 22.05 -8.02 -14.48
C ASN A 257 20.98 -7.40 -13.57
N VAL A 258 21.21 -6.20 -13.05
CA VAL A 258 20.22 -5.50 -12.21
C VAL A 258 19.03 -5.11 -13.07
N ARG A 259 17.84 -5.26 -12.51
CA ARG A 259 16.57 -4.89 -13.17
C ARG A 259 15.96 -3.69 -12.48
N ILE A 260 15.61 -2.67 -13.26
CA ILE A 260 14.83 -1.53 -12.80
C ILE A 260 13.39 -1.73 -13.29
N ILE A 261 12.44 -1.78 -12.36
CA ILE A 261 11.05 -2.13 -12.62
C ILE A 261 10.15 -1.01 -12.12
N GLY A 262 9.36 -0.42 -13.01
CA GLY A 262 8.27 0.47 -12.61
C GLY A 262 7.04 -0.35 -12.22
N SER A 263 6.43 -0.04 -11.09
CA SER A 263 5.28 -0.79 -10.56
C SER A 263 4.22 0.15 -10.01
N THR A 264 2.98 -0.05 -10.47
CA THR A 264 1.78 0.61 -9.93
C THR A 264 0.66 -0.42 -9.81
N LEU A 265 -0.06 -0.43 -8.70
CA LEU A 265 -1.22 -1.30 -8.52
C LEU A 265 -2.46 -0.72 -9.22
N ARG A 266 -2.71 0.58 -9.05
CA ARG A 266 -3.95 1.25 -9.52
C ARG A 266 -4.16 1.13 -11.03
N SER A 267 -3.09 1.17 -11.84
CA SER A 267 -3.14 1.07 -13.31
C SER A 267 -3.28 -0.36 -13.85
N ARG A 268 -3.20 -1.39 -12.99
CA ARG A 268 -3.41 -2.78 -13.42
C ARG A 268 -4.86 -3.01 -13.81
N THR A 269 -5.09 -3.93 -14.76
CA THR A 269 -6.46 -4.30 -15.15
C THR A 269 -7.18 -4.97 -13.98
N PRO A 270 -8.52 -4.96 -13.95
CA PRO A 270 -9.29 -5.62 -12.89
C PRO A 270 -8.92 -7.11 -12.73
N GLU A 271 -8.70 -7.83 -13.82
CA GLU A 271 -8.33 -9.25 -13.82
C GLU A 271 -6.98 -9.48 -13.12
N VAL A 272 -5.99 -8.63 -13.40
CA VAL A 272 -4.67 -8.70 -12.74
C VAL A 272 -4.79 -8.38 -11.26
N LYS A 273 -5.59 -7.37 -10.90
CA LYS A 273 -5.86 -7.06 -9.48
C LYS A 273 -6.53 -8.21 -8.75
N ALA A 274 -7.56 -8.83 -9.37
CA ALA A 274 -8.23 -10.00 -8.81
C ALA A 274 -7.26 -11.15 -8.53
N GLN A 275 -6.35 -11.44 -9.48
CA GLN A 275 -5.31 -12.46 -9.30
C GLN A 275 -4.34 -12.12 -8.15
N ILE A 276 -3.95 -10.85 -8.02
CA ILE A 276 -3.11 -10.38 -6.91
C ILE A 276 -3.84 -10.59 -5.58
N LEU A 277 -5.11 -10.18 -5.47
CA LEU A 277 -5.90 -10.31 -4.25
C LEU A 277 -6.14 -11.78 -3.89
N ALA A 278 -6.48 -12.63 -4.85
CA ALA A 278 -6.65 -14.06 -4.62
C ALA A 278 -5.36 -14.72 -4.11
N SER A 279 -4.21 -14.36 -4.70
CA SER A 279 -2.91 -14.86 -4.27
C SER A 279 -2.53 -14.33 -2.88
N LEU A 280 -2.77 -13.05 -2.61
CA LEU A 280 -2.57 -12.43 -1.31
C LEU A 280 -3.38 -13.14 -0.21
N VAL A 281 -4.67 -13.39 -0.45
CA VAL A 281 -5.54 -14.11 0.50
C VAL A 281 -5.02 -15.52 0.73
N ARG A 282 -4.68 -16.25 -0.31
CA ARG A 282 -4.15 -17.63 -0.21
C ARG A 282 -2.86 -17.69 0.62
N ASP A 283 -1.93 -16.77 0.41
CA ASP A 283 -0.55 -16.88 0.91
C ASP A 283 -0.32 -16.13 2.23
N VAL A 284 -1.11 -15.09 2.53
CA VAL A 284 -0.84 -14.16 3.63
C VAL A 284 -1.93 -14.15 4.71
N TRP A 285 -3.20 -14.43 4.37
CA TRP A 285 -4.32 -14.27 5.32
C TRP A 285 -4.16 -15.10 6.61
N ALA A 286 -3.63 -16.33 6.51
CA ALA A 286 -3.34 -17.14 7.71
C ALA A 286 -2.33 -16.45 8.63
N LYS A 287 -1.31 -15.78 8.08
CA LYS A 287 -0.31 -15.02 8.85
C LYS A 287 -0.88 -13.74 9.46
N VAL A 288 -1.90 -13.16 8.83
CA VAL A 288 -2.63 -12.03 9.42
C VAL A 288 -3.50 -12.52 10.59
N SER A 289 -4.21 -13.63 10.42
CA SER A 289 -5.04 -14.22 11.49
C SER A 289 -4.23 -14.64 12.72
N THR A 290 -2.98 -15.11 12.52
CA THR A 290 -2.07 -15.44 13.64
C THR A 290 -1.39 -14.22 14.26
N GLY A 291 -1.48 -13.05 13.62
CA GLY A 291 -0.86 -11.81 14.06
C GLY A 291 0.61 -11.64 13.68
N GLU A 292 1.18 -12.54 12.85
CA GLU A 292 2.53 -12.39 12.29
C GLU A 292 2.64 -11.16 11.38
N VAL A 293 1.58 -10.86 10.63
CA VAL A 293 1.47 -9.68 9.78
C VAL A 293 0.24 -8.89 10.17
N LYS A 294 0.40 -7.67 10.65
CA LYS A 294 -0.72 -6.79 11.02
C LYS A 294 -0.58 -5.42 10.40
N PRO A 295 -1.68 -4.79 9.97
CA PRO A 295 -1.66 -3.37 9.61
C PRO A 295 -1.40 -2.54 10.89
N THR A 296 -0.53 -1.56 10.79
CA THR A 296 -0.31 -0.59 11.86
C THR A 296 -1.26 0.58 11.65
N ILE A 297 -2.21 0.76 12.57
CA ILE A 297 -3.11 1.93 12.56
C ILE A 297 -2.48 3.01 13.42
N ASP A 298 -2.23 4.17 12.82
CA ASP A 298 -1.71 5.35 13.50
C ASP A 298 -2.84 6.15 14.15
N THR A 299 -3.84 6.51 13.35
CA THR A 299 -4.92 7.40 13.78
C THR A 299 -6.24 7.01 13.11
N VAL A 300 -7.34 7.15 13.84
CA VAL A 300 -8.70 7.02 13.31
C VAL A 300 -9.43 8.35 13.52
N LEU A 301 -9.92 8.95 12.45
CA LEU A 301 -10.67 10.23 12.47
C LEU A 301 -12.07 10.03 11.87
N PRO A 302 -13.08 10.80 12.28
CA PRO A 302 -14.35 10.86 11.56
C PRO A 302 -14.14 11.26 10.09
N ILE A 303 -14.94 10.74 9.17
CA ILE A 303 -14.82 11.09 7.74
C ILE A 303 -15.00 12.59 7.48
N THR A 304 -15.76 13.27 8.32
CA THR A 304 -15.93 14.75 8.29
C THR A 304 -14.63 15.50 8.59
N GLU A 305 -13.63 14.82 9.13
CA GLU A 305 -12.30 15.38 9.41
C GLU A 305 -11.25 14.95 8.35
N ALA A 306 -11.69 14.63 7.13
CA ALA A 306 -10.80 14.22 6.03
C ALA A 306 -9.69 15.24 5.75
N GLU A 307 -9.93 16.56 5.94
CA GLU A 307 -8.89 17.59 5.83
C GLU A 307 -7.75 17.36 6.82
N ALA A 308 -8.07 17.13 8.09
CA ALA A 308 -7.06 16.86 9.13
C ALA A 308 -6.32 15.54 8.85
N ALA A 309 -7.02 14.51 8.39
CA ALA A 309 -6.42 13.25 8.00
C ALA A 309 -5.43 13.40 6.84
N HIS A 310 -5.78 14.17 5.81
CA HIS A 310 -4.90 14.50 4.69
C HIS A 310 -3.67 15.30 5.14
N ALA A 311 -3.84 16.25 6.05
CA ALA A 311 -2.73 17.03 6.60
C ALA A 311 -1.71 16.15 7.35
N LEU A 312 -2.17 15.21 8.20
CA LEU A 312 -1.30 14.27 8.90
C LEU A 312 -0.44 13.46 7.91
N LEU A 313 -1.04 13.01 6.81
CA LEU A 313 -0.34 12.23 5.79
C LEU A 313 0.63 13.12 4.99
N ALA A 314 0.22 14.34 4.59
CA ALA A 314 1.04 15.28 3.82
C ALA A 314 2.29 15.72 4.59
N GLU A 315 2.16 15.97 5.89
CA GLU A 315 3.23 16.38 6.79
C GLU A 315 4.14 15.24 7.26
N ASN A 316 3.92 14.01 6.78
CA ASN A 316 4.65 12.80 7.20
C ASN A 316 4.65 12.58 8.73
N LYS A 317 3.62 13.02 9.44
CA LYS A 317 3.49 12.87 10.89
C LYS A 317 3.05 11.47 11.33
N SER A 318 2.34 10.74 10.45
CA SER A 318 1.89 9.38 10.74
C SER A 318 3.03 8.36 10.73
N CYS A 319 2.87 7.30 11.53
CA CYS A 319 3.70 6.10 11.47
C CYS A 319 2.78 4.87 11.36
N GLY A 320 2.36 4.56 10.13
CA GLY A 320 1.31 3.57 9.84
C GLY A 320 0.20 4.16 8.99
N LYS A 321 -0.99 3.56 9.07
CA LYS A 321 -2.17 3.93 8.30
C LYS A 321 -3.08 4.90 9.07
N VAL A 322 -3.55 5.93 8.39
CA VAL A 322 -4.62 6.82 8.86
C VAL A 322 -5.94 6.31 8.32
N VAL A 323 -6.95 6.20 9.16
CA VAL A 323 -8.25 5.62 8.82
C VAL A 323 -9.37 6.64 9.10
N LEU A 324 -10.31 6.73 8.17
CA LEU A 324 -11.54 7.51 8.32
C LEU A 324 -12.67 6.59 8.78
N LYS A 325 -13.34 6.97 9.87
CA LYS A 325 -14.57 6.33 10.32
C LYS A 325 -15.75 6.97 9.60
N VAL A 326 -16.50 6.18 8.83
CA VAL A 326 -17.70 6.61 8.10
C VAL A 326 -18.94 6.40 8.98
N ARG A 327 -19.02 5.24 9.66
CA ARG A 327 -20.13 4.85 10.55
C ARG A 327 -19.67 4.33 11.89
#